data_720e3339b5360c17d27e2d72bb9c77ec
#
_entry.id   720e3339b5360c17d27e2d72bb9c77ec
#
_cell.length_a   1.000
_cell.length_b   1.000
_cell.length_c   1.000
_cell.angle_alpha   90.00
_cell.angle_beta   90.00
_cell.angle_gamma   90.00
#
_symmetry.space_group_name_H-M   'P 1'
#
loop_
_entity.id
_entity.type
_entity.pdbx_description
1 polymer ?
#
loop_
_entity_poly.entity_id
_entity_poly.type
_entity_poly.pdbx_seq_one_letter_code
_entity_poly.pdbx_strand_id
1 'polypeptide(L)'
;MSNKSNFVIDIGNSRIKSSQVQGDLILESKTWDRIESLVTALPKDQNTIVCSVKHNSEQIKNIFGDGVFIFNEHSKLPIRINYDMPQTLGRDRIASAVGAHFLFPSEDLLIIDAGSCITYDLLINNSFEGGIISPGFKMRLKAMHEMTGQLPDVIAQSDQYEWGLIGKSTASCMISGAKNGIKNEINGIVSRLKEKYVSLRVLMTGGDAILFESNVKGSIFVRSNLVPLGLNQILINNEDI
;
A
#
# COMPACT_ATOMS: atom_id res chain seq x y z
N MET A 1 3.11 6.49 27.03
CA MET A 1 3.37 6.51 25.57
C MET A 1 4.33 7.65 25.29
N SER A 2 5.41 7.40 24.58
CA SER A 2 6.42 8.44 24.26
C SER A 2 5.77 9.56 23.45
N ASN A 3 5.93 10.82 23.91
CA ASN A 3 5.45 12.00 23.18
C ASN A 3 6.32 12.34 21.95
N LYS A 4 7.24 11.44 21.57
CA LYS A 4 8.21 11.64 20.50
C LYS A 4 7.62 11.15 19.17
N SER A 5 7.70 11.98 18.15
CA SER A 5 7.33 11.60 16.79
C SER A 5 8.51 10.91 16.09
N ASN A 6 8.22 9.96 15.24
CA ASN A 6 9.17 9.23 14.40
C ASN A 6 9.05 9.70 12.94
N PHE A 7 10.13 9.56 12.18
CA PHE A 7 10.17 9.88 10.78
C PHE A 7 10.17 8.58 9.95
N VAL A 8 9.23 8.47 9.04
CA VAL A 8 8.97 7.25 8.28
C VAL A 8 9.17 7.53 6.79
N ILE A 9 9.95 6.70 6.13
CA ILE A 9 10.25 6.82 4.71
C ILE A 9 9.80 5.55 3.98
N ASP A 10 8.97 5.73 2.96
CA ASP A 10 8.50 4.69 2.05
C ASP A 10 8.96 5.00 0.61
N ILE A 11 9.87 4.18 0.10
CA ILE A 11 10.40 4.26 -1.27
C ILE A 11 9.69 3.21 -2.12
N GLY A 12 8.50 3.57 -2.60
CA GLY A 12 7.68 2.75 -3.48
C GLY A 12 8.15 2.75 -4.94
N ASN A 13 7.48 1.96 -5.80
CA ASN A 13 7.81 1.88 -7.22
C ASN A 13 7.61 3.21 -7.98
N SER A 14 6.58 3.96 -7.63
CA SER A 14 6.17 5.17 -8.36
C SER A 14 6.44 6.46 -7.59
N ARG A 15 6.59 6.41 -6.29
CA ARG A 15 6.70 7.60 -5.42
C ARG A 15 7.62 7.34 -4.24
N ILE A 16 8.28 8.40 -3.79
CA ILE A 16 9.00 8.45 -2.51
C ILE A 16 8.17 9.29 -1.57
N LYS A 17 7.82 8.74 -0.42
CA LYS A 17 7.02 9.43 0.60
C LYS A 17 7.74 9.45 1.91
N SER A 18 7.60 10.54 2.66
CA SER A 18 7.95 10.60 4.07
C SER A 18 6.76 11.03 4.90
N SER A 19 6.70 10.56 6.13
CA SER A 19 5.67 10.95 7.09
C SER A 19 6.28 11.13 8.48
N GLN A 20 5.82 12.14 9.19
CA GLN A 20 6.08 12.30 10.62
C GLN A 20 4.91 11.67 11.38
N VAL A 21 5.20 10.68 12.21
CA VAL A 21 4.17 9.84 12.85
C VAL A 21 4.32 9.89 14.37
N GLN A 22 3.21 10.08 15.07
CA GLN A 22 3.14 10.04 16.53
C GLN A 22 1.94 9.18 16.96
N GLY A 23 2.21 7.98 17.48
CA GLY A 23 1.16 7.02 17.78
C GLY A 23 0.40 6.61 16.52
N ASP A 24 -0.89 6.92 16.46
CA ASP A 24 -1.79 6.71 15.33
C ASP A 24 -2.00 7.96 14.45
N LEU A 25 -1.35 9.07 14.79
CA LEU A 25 -1.47 10.34 14.10
C LEU A 25 -0.34 10.52 13.08
N ILE A 26 -0.71 10.91 11.88
CA ILE A 26 0.21 11.43 10.87
C ILE A 26 0.21 12.96 11.02
N LEU A 27 1.32 13.50 11.52
CA LEU A 27 1.46 14.94 11.74
C LEU A 27 1.74 15.68 10.44
N GLU A 28 2.57 15.07 9.58
CA GLU A 28 2.93 15.61 8.28
C GLU A 28 3.21 14.45 7.31
N SER A 29 2.88 14.63 6.03
CA SER A 29 3.27 13.73 4.95
C SER A 29 3.73 14.52 3.74
N LYS A 30 4.80 14.06 3.11
CA LYS A 30 5.38 14.70 1.93
C LYS A 30 5.76 13.67 0.87
N THR A 31 5.52 14.03 -0.39
CA THR A 31 6.00 13.27 -1.55
C THR A 31 7.23 13.96 -2.12
N TRP A 32 8.21 13.17 -2.54
CA TRP A 32 9.50 13.63 -3.04
C TRP A 32 9.73 13.12 -4.44
N ASP A 33 10.21 14.00 -5.31
CA ASP A 33 10.58 13.62 -6.67
C ASP A 33 11.97 12.97 -6.73
N ARG A 34 12.84 13.33 -5.79
CA ARG A 34 14.23 12.88 -5.73
C ARG A 34 14.65 12.48 -4.32
N ILE A 35 15.39 11.40 -4.22
CA ILE A 35 15.86 10.84 -2.94
C ILE A 35 16.87 11.78 -2.25
N GLU A 36 17.69 12.48 -3.02
CA GLU A 36 18.69 13.41 -2.50
C GLU A 36 18.05 14.59 -1.74
N SER A 37 16.90 15.07 -2.24
CA SER A 37 16.13 16.12 -1.57
C SER A 37 15.56 15.64 -0.23
N LEU A 38 15.13 14.38 -0.16
CA LEU A 38 14.68 13.76 1.09
C LEU A 38 15.83 13.62 2.08
N VAL A 39 16.99 13.13 1.64
CA VAL A 39 18.18 12.96 2.50
C VAL A 39 18.60 14.29 3.14
N THR A 40 18.59 15.38 2.36
CA THR A 40 18.91 16.73 2.88
C THR A 40 17.89 17.22 3.93
N ALA A 41 16.66 16.74 3.87
CA ALA A 41 15.57 17.11 4.75
C ALA A 41 15.38 16.17 5.95
N LEU A 42 16.28 15.19 6.14
CA LEU A 42 16.19 14.26 7.27
C LEU A 42 16.26 15.01 8.62
N PRO A 43 15.34 14.74 9.54
CA PRO A 43 15.41 15.29 10.88
C PRO A 43 16.59 14.68 11.66
N LYS A 44 17.35 15.52 12.38
CA LYS A 44 18.53 15.07 13.14
C LYS A 44 18.17 14.43 14.48
N ASP A 45 17.00 14.76 15.03
CA ASP A 45 16.60 14.43 16.40
C ASP A 45 15.40 13.46 16.47
N GLN A 46 15.10 12.81 15.37
CA GLN A 46 13.99 11.83 15.30
C GLN A 46 14.48 10.46 14.86
N ASN A 47 13.94 9.42 15.47
CA ASN A 47 14.15 8.07 14.98
C ASN A 47 13.54 7.93 13.59
N THR A 48 14.31 7.39 12.66
CA THR A 48 13.92 7.29 11.26
C THR A 48 13.92 5.84 10.81
N ILE A 49 12.84 5.41 10.17
CA ILE A 49 12.76 4.10 9.49
C ILE A 49 12.64 4.29 7.98
N VAL A 50 13.37 3.47 7.24
CA VAL A 50 13.33 3.43 5.78
C VAL A 50 12.83 2.07 5.30
N CYS A 51 11.78 2.09 4.49
CA CYS A 51 11.29 0.96 3.70
C CYS A 51 11.55 1.22 2.22
N SER A 52 12.01 0.23 1.48
CA SER A 52 12.16 0.33 0.04
C SER A 52 11.80 -0.97 -0.67
N VAL A 53 11.07 -0.85 -1.77
CA VAL A 53 10.84 -1.94 -2.73
C VAL A 53 11.79 -1.87 -3.94
N LYS A 54 12.66 -0.83 -4.01
CA LYS A 54 13.60 -0.59 -5.12
C LYS A 54 15.06 -0.85 -4.76
N HIS A 55 15.43 -0.59 -3.50
CA HIS A 55 16.80 -0.62 -3.03
C HIS A 55 16.96 -1.70 -1.96
N ASN A 56 18.06 -2.43 -2.01
CA ASN A 56 18.44 -3.35 -0.94
C ASN A 56 19.01 -2.58 0.27
N SER A 57 19.24 -3.29 1.39
CA SER A 57 19.69 -2.68 2.65
C SER A 57 21.04 -1.96 2.51
N GLU A 58 21.97 -2.49 1.72
CA GLU A 58 23.28 -1.87 1.48
C GLU A 58 23.15 -0.55 0.73
N GLN A 59 22.33 -0.53 -0.32
CA GLN A 59 22.06 0.70 -1.09
C GLN A 59 21.39 1.76 -0.22
N ILE A 60 20.44 1.37 0.65
CA ILE A 60 19.79 2.30 1.59
C ILE A 60 20.82 2.85 2.58
N LYS A 61 21.68 2.00 3.13
CA LYS A 61 22.76 2.42 4.04
C LYS A 61 23.72 3.42 3.37
N ASN A 62 24.07 3.19 2.12
CA ASN A 62 24.92 4.12 1.36
C ASN A 62 24.23 5.47 1.09
N ILE A 63 22.90 5.50 0.96
CA ILE A 63 22.14 6.74 0.70
C ILE A 63 21.88 7.51 2.00
N PHE A 64 21.45 6.84 3.07
CA PHE A 64 20.96 7.48 4.30
C PHE A 64 21.96 7.45 5.47
N GLY A 65 23.05 6.68 5.35
CA GLY A 65 24.01 6.46 6.44
C GLY A 65 23.51 5.48 7.51
N ASP A 66 24.26 5.43 8.63
CA ASP A 66 23.97 4.53 9.76
C ASP A 66 22.90 5.06 10.73
N GLY A 67 22.43 6.30 10.53
CA GLY A 67 21.50 6.99 11.43
C GLY A 67 20.02 6.60 11.24
N VAL A 68 19.71 5.63 10.36
CA VAL A 68 18.34 5.21 10.07
C VAL A 68 18.15 3.72 10.32
N PHE A 69 16.98 3.34 10.83
CA PHE A 69 16.58 1.94 10.90
C PHE A 69 16.11 1.48 9.51
N ILE A 70 16.70 0.40 8.99
CA ILE A 70 16.35 -0.16 7.69
C ILE A 70 15.39 -1.33 7.89
N PHE A 71 14.16 -1.21 7.41
CA PHE A 71 13.21 -2.32 7.44
C PHE A 71 13.67 -3.42 6.48
N ASN A 72 14.03 -4.57 7.05
CA ASN A 72 14.55 -5.74 6.34
C ASN A 72 13.97 -7.03 6.90
N GLU A 73 14.44 -8.19 6.41
CA GLU A 73 14.00 -9.53 6.79
C GLU A 73 14.30 -9.92 8.24
N HIS A 74 15.22 -9.23 8.91
CA HIS A 74 15.59 -9.45 10.31
C HIS A 74 14.81 -8.57 11.29
N SER A 75 14.02 -7.64 10.79
CA SER A 75 13.21 -6.74 11.64
C SER A 75 12.15 -7.54 12.40
N LYS A 76 12.02 -7.28 13.70
CA LYS A 76 10.96 -7.87 14.53
C LYS A 76 9.61 -7.29 14.14
N LEU A 77 8.62 -8.16 13.97
CA LEU A 77 7.27 -7.79 13.56
C LEU A 77 6.27 -8.08 14.69
N PRO A 78 5.24 -7.24 14.89
CA PRO A 78 4.16 -7.51 15.85
C PRO A 78 3.13 -8.53 15.32
N ILE A 79 3.28 -8.99 14.09
CA ILE A 79 2.45 -10.03 13.44
C ILE A 79 3.31 -11.20 13.01
N ARG A 80 2.70 -12.37 12.86
CA ARG A 80 3.34 -13.55 12.27
C ARG A 80 3.26 -13.48 10.75
N ILE A 81 4.23 -14.07 10.08
CA ILE A 81 4.24 -14.22 8.61
C ILE A 81 4.11 -15.71 8.27
N ASN A 82 2.96 -16.10 7.76
CA ASN A 82 2.69 -17.42 7.19
C ASN A 82 2.68 -17.31 5.66
N TYR A 83 3.87 -17.35 5.07
CA TYR A 83 4.10 -17.18 3.65
C TYR A 83 5.21 -18.11 3.21
N ASP A 84 5.01 -18.84 2.10
CA ASP A 84 5.94 -19.89 1.66
C ASP A 84 7.37 -19.40 1.46
N MET A 85 7.52 -18.17 0.94
CA MET A 85 8.81 -17.52 0.68
C MET A 85 8.84 -16.12 1.31
N PRO A 86 8.99 -15.99 2.64
CA PRO A 86 8.88 -14.70 3.35
C PRO A 86 9.84 -13.62 2.83
N GLN A 87 11.02 -14.02 2.33
CA GLN A 87 12.03 -13.11 1.76
C GLN A 87 11.56 -12.42 0.47
N THR A 88 10.56 -12.96 -0.22
CA THR A 88 9.98 -12.38 -1.45
C THR A 88 8.76 -11.51 -1.18
N LEU A 89 8.22 -11.52 0.05
CA LEU A 89 7.07 -10.72 0.41
C LEU A 89 7.43 -9.24 0.43
N GLY A 90 6.66 -8.43 -0.30
CA GLY A 90 6.84 -6.98 -0.36
C GLY A 90 6.80 -6.34 1.03
N ARG A 91 7.81 -5.54 1.35
CA ARG A 91 7.90 -4.88 2.67
C ARG A 91 6.78 -3.86 2.88
N ASP A 92 6.32 -3.22 1.82
CA ASP A 92 5.14 -2.34 1.82
C ASP A 92 3.86 -3.09 2.22
N ARG A 93 3.67 -4.32 1.74
CA ARG A 93 2.55 -5.18 2.12
C ARG A 93 2.61 -5.58 3.60
N ILE A 94 3.79 -5.95 4.10
CA ILE A 94 4.00 -6.23 5.52
C ILE A 94 3.70 -4.99 6.36
N ALA A 95 4.24 -3.84 5.98
CA ALA A 95 4.00 -2.58 6.68
C ALA A 95 2.51 -2.22 6.70
N SER A 96 1.81 -2.37 5.56
CA SER A 96 0.36 -2.15 5.50
C SER A 96 -0.42 -3.07 6.44
N ALA A 97 -0.05 -4.37 6.51
CA ALA A 97 -0.66 -5.33 7.41
C ALA A 97 -0.40 -5.00 8.90
N VAL A 98 0.83 -4.58 9.24
CA VAL A 98 1.18 -4.13 10.60
C VAL A 98 0.40 -2.87 10.97
N GLY A 99 0.26 -1.91 10.06
CA GLY A 99 -0.54 -0.70 10.29
C GLY A 99 -2.03 -1.01 10.48
N ALA A 100 -2.56 -1.95 9.71
CA ALA A 100 -3.93 -2.42 9.86
C ALA A 100 -4.15 -3.13 11.20
N HIS A 101 -3.24 -4.02 11.60
CA HIS A 101 -3.25 -4.69 12.90
C HIS A 101 -3.19 -3.70 14.06
N PHE A 102 -2.35 -2.66 13.96
CA PHE A 102 -2.25 -1.62 14.97
C PHE A 102 -3.56 -0.87 15.19
N LEU A 103 -4.28 -0.55 14.09
CA LEU A 103 -5.57 0.15 14.16
C LEU A 103 -6.72 -0.75 14.62
N PHE A 104 -6.65 -2.05 14.31
CA PHE A 104 -7.71 -3.03 14.58
C PHE A 104 -7.10 -4.31 15.17
N PRO A 105 -6.59 -4.22 16.41
CA PRO A 105 -5.95 -5.37 17.05
C PRO A 105 -6.96 -6.50 17.27
N SER A 106 -6.52 -7.73 17.05
CA SER A 106 -7.33 -8.95 17.23
C SER A 106 -8.51 -9.11 16.26
N GLU A 107 -8.62 -8.30 15.22
CA GLU A 107 -9.58 -8.50 14.14
C GLU A 107 -8.97 -9.24 12.95
N ASP A 108 -9.79 -10.03 12.27
CA ASP A 108 -9.43 -10.59 10.97
C ASP A 108 -9.61 -9.51 9.90
N LEU A 109 -8.56 -9.28 9.11
CA LEU A 109 -8.49 -8.14 8.20
C LEU A 109 -8.19 -8.60 6.77
N LEU A 110 -8.89 -7.98 5.81
CA LEU A 110 -8.50 -7.94 4.41
C LEU A 110 -8.05 -6.53 4.09
N ILE A 111 -6.79 -6.37 3.72
CA ILE A 111 -6.19 -5.10 3.32
C ILE A 111 -6.12 -5.07 1.79
N ILE A 112 -6.78 -4.09 1.18
CA ILE A 112 -6.76 -3.86 -0.26
C ILE A 112 -5.95 -2.59 -0.52
N ASP A 113 -4.77 -2.71 -1.11
CA ASP A 113 -3.99 -1.55 -1.56
C ASP A 113 -4.23 -1.33 -3.05
N ALA A 114 -4.97 -0.27 -3.38
CA ALA A 114 -5.28 0.11 -4.75
C ALA A 114 -4.26 1.16 -5.24
N GLY A 115 -3.19 0.68 -5.85
CA GLY A 115 -2.08 1.50 -6.37
C GLY A 115 -1.64 1.09 -7.78
N SER A 116 -0.33 1.09 -8.05
CA SER A 116 0.24 0.61 -9.32
C SER A 116 -0.18 -0.83 -9.62
N CYS A 117 -0.12 -1.69 -8.61
CA CYS A 117 -0.87 -2.95 -8.54
C CYS A 117 -2.00 -2.80 -7.53
N ILE A 118 -2.94 -3.74 -7.56
CA ILE A 118 -3.90 -3.92 -6.46
C ILE A 118 -3.46 -5.16 -5.72
N THR A 119 -3.19 -5.03 -4.42
CA THR A 119 -2.92 -6.18 -3.55
C THR A 119 -4.11 -6.42 -2.63
N TYR A 120 -4.32 -7.70 -2.28
CA TYR A 120 -5.34 -8.15 -1.34
C TYR A 120 -4.61 -8.99 -0.30
N ASP A 121 -4.37 -8.44 0.88
CA ASP A 121 -3.55 -9.05 1.92
C ASP A 121 -4.44 -9.51 3.07
N LEU A 122 -4.36 -10.80 3.41
CA LEU A 122 -5.20 -11.41 4.42
C LEU A 122 -4.42 -11.57 5.73
N LEU A 123 -4.95 -10.98 6.81
CA LEU A 123 -4.42 -11.10 8.16
C LEU A 123 -5.49 -11.79 9.03
N ILE A 124 -5.19 -13.00 9.52
CA ILE A 124 -6.08 -13.81 10.34
C ILE A 124 -5.38 -14.17 11.64
N ASN A 125 -6.01 -13.96 12.78
CA ASN A 125 -5.43 -14.25 14.10
C ASN A 125 -4.02 -13.67 14.26
N ASN A 126 -3.80 -12.44 13.85
CA ASN A 126 -2.50 -11.74 13.86
C ASN A 126 -1.41 -12.43 13.02
N SER A 127 -1.80 -13.18 11.99
CA SER A 127 -0.91 -13.83 11.04
C SER A 127 -1.22 -13.40 9.62
N PHE A 128 -0.20 -12.94 8.88
CA PHE A 128 -0.29 -12.67 7.46
C PHE A 128 -0.38 -14.01 6.70
N GLU A 129 -1.53 -14.29 6.10
CA GLU A 129 -1.84 -15.59 5.48
C GLU A 129 -1.66 -15.60 3.96
N GLY A 130 -1.00 -14.58 3.41
CA GLY A 130 -0.83 -14.43 1.97
C GLY A 130 -1.80 -13.43 1.36
N GLY A 131 -1.95 -13.48 0.03
CA GLY A 131 -2.80 -12.52 -0.67
C GLY A 131 -2.83 -12.70 -2.17
N ILE A 132 -3.36 -11.70 -2.86
CA ILE A 132 -3.51 -11.65 -4.31
C ILE A 132 -2.81 -10.38 -4.82
N ILE A 133 -2.20 -10.44 -5.99
CA ILE A 133 -1.66 -9.28 -6.70
C ILE A 133 -2.31 -9.22 -8.07
N SER A 134 -2.83 -8.07 -8.43
CA SER A 134 -3.52 -7.83 -9.68
C SER A 134 -3.10 -6.49 -10.29
N PRO A 135 -3.18 -6.27 -11.60
CA PRO A 135 -2.84 -5.00 -12.22
C PRO A 135 -3.76 -3.89 -11.75
N GLY A 136 -3.19 -2.74 -11.35
CA GLY A 136 -3.94 -1.52 -11.02
C GLY A 136 -4.55 -0.85 -12.23
N PHE A 137 -5.32 0.20 -12.00
CA PHE A 137 -6.10 0.88 -13.04
C PHE A 137 -5.25 1.38 -14.21
N LYS A 138 -4.21 2.16 -13.91
CA LYS A 138 -3.31 2.69 -14.96
C LYS A 138 -2.51 1.59 -15.64
N MET A 139 -2.13 0.53 -14.93
CA MET A 139 -1.42 -0.61 -15.49
C MET A 139 -2.29 -1.37 -16.51
N ARG A 140 -3.59 -1.54 -16.25
CA ARG A 140 -4.53 -2.16 -17.21
C ARG A 140 -4.66 -1.33 -18.48
N LEU A 141 -4.81 -0.01 -18.37
CA LEU A 141 -4.89 0.89 -19.52
C LEU A 141 -3.58 0.87 -20.32
N LYS A 142 -2.44 0.93 -19.63
CA LYS A 142 -1.12 0.87 -20.27
C LYS A 142 -0.90 -0.45 -21.00
N ALA A 143 -1.23 -1.57 -20.37
CA ALA A 143 -1.10 -2.88 -21.00
C ALA A 143 -1.97 -3.00 -22.28
N MET A 144 -3.20 -2.50 -22.28
CA MET A 144 -4.03 -2.48 -23.47
C MET A 144 -3.41 -1.65 -24.61
N HIS A 145 -2.83 -0.49 -24.30
CA HIS A 145 -2.13 0.33 -25.28
C HIS A 145 -0.87 -0.35 -25.82
N GLU A 146 0.01 -0.82 -24.94
CA GLU A 146 1.33 -1.33 -25.32
C GLU A 146 1.27 -2.73 -25.98
N MET A 147 0.27 -3.56 -25.61
CA MET A 147 0.14 -4.93 -26.12
C MET A 147 -0.81 -5.08 -27.30
N THR A 148 -1.36 -3.99 -27.84
CA THR A 148 -2.23 -4.00 -29.00
C THR A 148 -1.81 -2.95 -30.02
N GLY A 149 -2.09 -3.19 -31.31
CA GLY A 149 -1.62 -2.34 -32.40
C GLY A 149 -2.34 -1.00 -32.59
N GLN A 150 -3.54 -0.82 -32.00
CA GLN A 150 -4.40 0.32 -32.34
C GLN A 150 -5.11 0.97 -31.15
N LEU A 151 -4.98 0.43 -29.94
CA LEU A 151 -5.60 1.06 -28.76
C LEU A 151 -4.78 2.27 -28.31
N PRO A 152 -5.42 3.45 -28.14
CA PRO A 152 -4.71 4.67 -27.78
C PRO A 152 -4.24 4.67 -26.33
N ASP A 153 -3.23 5.49 -25.99
CA ASP A 153 -2.94 5.83 -24.59
C ASP A 153 -4.03 6.78 -24.06
N VAL A 154 -4.78 6.31 -23.09
CA VAL A 154 -5.90 7.04 -22.48
C VAL A 154 -5.69 7.41 -21.01
N ILE A 155 -4.47 7.19 -20.47
CA ILE A 155 -4.18 7.40 -19.04
C ILE A 155 -4.40 8.85 -18.65
N ALA A 156 -3.86 9.81 -19.42
CA ALA A 156 -3.92 11.23 -19.09
C ALA A 156 -5.36 11.82 -19.10
N GLN A 157 -6.27 11.22 -19.83
CA GLN A 157 -7.66 11.66 -19.94
C GLN A 157 -8.65 10.78 -19.17
N SER A 158 -8.17 9.76 -18.46
CA SER A 158 -9.02 8.74 -17.82
C SER A 158 -9.96 9.30 -16.75
N ASP A 159 -9.60 10.43 -16.11
CA ASP A 159 -10.41 11.09 -15.08
C ASP A 159 -11.55 11.92 -15.68
N GLN A 160 -11.53 12.22 -16.99
CA GLN A 160 -12.57 12.98 -17.69
C GLN A 160 -13.80 12.13 -18.07
N TYR A 161 -13.68 10.80 -17.96
CA TYR A 161 -14.76 9.90 -18.31
C TYR A 161 -15.58 9.50 -17.10
N GLU A 162 -16.91 9.67 -17.24
CA GLU A 162 -17.86 9.19 -16.23
C GLU A 162 -17.76 7.68 -16.03
N TRP A 163 -18.14 7.22 -14.84
CA TRP A 163 -18.17 5.81 -14.49
C TRP A 163 -19.40 5.12 -15.10
N GLY A 164 -19.38 4.88 -16.39
CA GLY A 164 -20.44 4.13 -17.11
C GLY A 164 -20.07 2.66 -17.26
N LEU A 165 -21.09 1.81 -17.40
CA LEU A 165 -20.87 0.38 -17.69
C LEU A 165 -20.45 0.13 -19.13
N ILE A 166 -21.05 0.85 -20.07
CA ILE A 166 -20.81 0.70 -21.51
C ILE A 166 -20.24 1.98 -22.09
N GLY A 167 -19.03 1.91 -22.63
CA GLY A 167 -18.41 3.01 -23.39
C GLY A 167 -18.98 3.12 -24.80
N LYS A 168 -18.90 4.35 -25.37
CA LYS A 168 -19.35 4.64 -26.75
C LYS A 168 -18.21 5.13 -27.66
N SER A 169 -16.98 5.08 -27.18
CA SER A 169 -15.75 5.34 -27.94
C SER A 169 -14.68 4.35 -27.48
N THR A 170 -13.61 4.15 -28.27
CA THR A 170 -12.50 3.26 -27.87
C THR A 170 -11.96 3.63 -26.50
N ALA A 171 -11.72 4.91 -26.26
CA ALA A 171 -11.22 5.40 -24.97
C ALA A 171 -12.19 5.07 -23.82
N SER A 172 -13.49 5.41 -23.97
CA SER A 172 -14.48 5.12 -22.92
C SER A 172 -14.70 3.63 -22.72
N CYS A 173 -14.58 2.79 -23.76
CA CYS A 173 -14.63 1.33 -23.63
C CYS A 173 -13.46 0.79 -22.82
N MET A 174 -12.23 1.25 -23.10
CA MET A 174 -11.03 0.85 -22.35
C MET A 174 -11.14 1.25 -20.87
N ILE A 175 -11.53 2.48 -20.59
CA ILE A 175 -11.68 3.02 -19.23
C ILE A 175 -12.78 2.30 -18.47
N SER A 176 -13.95 2.08 -19.11
CA SER A 176 -15.06 1.30 -18.54
C SER A 176 -14.64 -0.13 -18.21
N GLY A 177 -13.96 -0.80 -19.12
CA GLY A 177 -13.46 -2.16 -18.92
C GLY A 177 -12.50 -2.24 -17.73
N ALA A 178 -11.55 -1.32 -17.62
CA ALA A 178 -10.60 -1.27 -16.51
C ALA A 178 -11.29 -0.96 -15.17
N LYS A 179 -12.14 0.09 -15.11
CA LYS A 179 -12.85 0.51 -13.88
C LYS A 179 -13.81 -0.58 -13.38
N ASN A 180 -14.70 -1.06 -14.25
CA ASN A 180 -15.69 -2.08 -13.88
C ASN A 180 -15.06 -3.45 -13.65
N GLY A 181 -13.97 -3.78 -14.36
CA GLY A 181 -13.18 -4.99 -14.10
C GLY A 181 -12.63 -5.02 -12.68
N ILE A 182 -11.98 -3.94 -12.23
CA ILE A 182 -11.46 -3.80 -10.86
C ILE A 182 -12.58 -3.85 -9.83
N LYS A 183 -13.66 -3.10 -10.04
CA LYS A 183 -14.83 -3.12 -9.14
C LYS A 183 -15.39 -4.52 -8.95
N ASN A 184 -15.55 -5.27 -10.02
CA ASN A 184 -16.10 -6.64 -9.96
C ASN A 184 -15.11 -7.62 -9.34
N GLU A 185 -13.81 -7.45 -9.58
CA GLU A 185 -12.74 -8.22 -8.95
C GLU A 185 -12.75 -8.01 -7.42
N ILE A 186 -12.75 -6.76 -6.95
CA ILE A 186 -12.82 -6.44 -5.53
C ILE A 186 -14.08 -7.05 -4.90
N ASN A 187 -15.26 -6.84 -5.49
CA ASN A 187 -16.51 -7.38 -4.98
C ASN A 187 -16.51 -8.91 -4.90
N GLY A 188 -15.99 -9.57 -5.94
CA GLY A 188 -15.91 -11.02 -6.00
C GLY A 188 -14.98 -11.61 -4.94
N ILE A 189 -13.78 -11.01 -4.77
CA ILE A 189 -12.80 -11.44 -3.77
C ILE A 189 -13.35 -11.22 -2.36
N VAL A 190 -13.88 -10.03 -2.07
CA VAL A 190 -14.47 -9.69 -0.76
C VAL A 190 -15.61 -10.65 -0.41
N SER A 191 -16.53 -10.90 -1.36
CA SER A 191 -17.66 -11.82 -1.13
C SER A 191 -17.17 -13.23 -0.76
N ARG A 192 -16.27 -13.80 -1.54
CA ARG A 192 -15.74 -15.15 -1.31
C ARG A 192 -14.97 -15.27 0.00
N LEU A 193 -14.20 -14.24 0.39
CA LEU A 193 -13.48 -14.26 1.66
C LEU A 193 -14.44 -14.12 2.85
N LYS A 194 -15.51 -13.32 2.76
CA LYS A 194 -16.52 -13.18 3.80
C LYS A 194 -17.37 -14.45 4.00
N GLU A 195 -17.51 -15.29 2.98
CA GLU A 195 -18.13 -16.61 3.14
C GLU A 195 -17.31 -17.51 4.07
N LYS A 196 -15.97 -17.39 4.04
CA LYS A 196 -15.06 -18.17 4.88
C LYS A 196 -14.78 -17.51 6.23
N TYR A 197 -14.67 -16.19 6.26
CA TYR A 197 -14.31 -15.38 7.43
C TYR A 197 -15.45 -14.39 7.71
N VAL A 198 -16.45 -14.82 8.48
CA VAL A 198 -17.71 -14.06 8.69
C VAL A 198 -17.48 -12.68 9.29
N SER A 199 -16.49 -12.53 10.18
CA SER A 199 -16.16 -11.27 10.87
C SER A 199 -15.08 -10.47 10.16
N LEU A 200 -14.74 -10.79 8.89
CA LEU A 200 -13.67 -10.15 8.15
C LEU A 200 -13.95 -8.66 7.95
N ARG A 201 -13.09 -7.82 8.53
CA ARG A 201 -13.07 -6.37 8.24
C ARG A 201 -12.28 -6.10 6.98
N VAL A 202 -12.81 -5.26 6.11
CA VAL A 202 -12.15 -4.88 4.85
C VAL A 202 -11.65 -3.45 4.96
N LEU A 203 -10.36 -3.27 4.78
CA LEU A 203 -9.69 -1.98 4.72
C LEU A 203 -9.22 -1.73 3.28
N MET A 204 -9.36 -0.50 2.82
CA MET A 204 -8.82 -0.09 1.52
C MET A 204 -7.85 1.06 1.70
N THR A 205 -6.71 0.98 1.01
CA THR A 205 -5.66 1.98 0.98
C THR A 205 -5.15 2.17 -0.45
N GLY A 206 -4.13 3.01 -0.63
CA GLY A 206 -3.54 3.27 -1.94
C GLY A 206 -4.08 4.53 -2.60
N GLY A 207 -3.38 4.97 -3.64
CA GLY A 207 -3.69 6.23 -4.32
C GLY A 207 -5.00 6.22 -5.10
N ASP A 208 -5.44 5.04 -5.53
CA ASP A 208 -6.67 4.86 -6.30
C ASP A 208 -7.86 4.40 -5.42
N ALA A 209 -7.68 4.27 -4.09
CA ALA A 209 -8.70 3.80 -3.15
C ALA A 209 -10.00 4.62 -3.25
N ILE A 210 -9.90 5.94 -3.29
CA ILE A 210 -11.05 6.86 -3.39
C ILE A 210 -11.87 6.60 -4.67
N LEU A 211 -11.20 6.20 -5.76
CA LEU A 211 -11.87 5.88 -7.02
C LEU A 211 -12.84 4.69 -6.88
N PHE A 212 -12.55 3.76 -5.98
CA PHE A 212 -13.32 2.52 -5.81
C PHE A 212 -14.21 2.50 -4.58
N GLU A 213 -13.97 3.34 -3.56
CA GLU A 213 -14.69 3.34 -2.28
C GLU A 213 -16.21 3.33 -2.43
N SER A 214 -16.75 4.28 -3.19
CA SER A 214 -18.21 4.42 -3.38
C SER A 214 -18.84 3.37 -4.30
N ASN A 215 -18.01 2.61 -5.01
CA ASN A 215 -18.43 1.70 -6.07
C ASN A 215 -18.34 0.23 -5.68
N VAL A 216 -17.77 -0.08 -4.51
CA VAL A 216 -17.62 -1.45 -3.99
C VAL A 216 -18.71 -1.73 -2.97
N LYS A 217 -19.29 -2.93 -3.03
CA LYS A 217 -20.35 -3.36 -2.12
C LYS A 217 -19.81 -3.72 -0.74
N GLY A 218 -20.52 -3.32 0.31
CA GLY A 218 -20.22 -3.67 1.70
C GLY A 218 -19.51 -2.58 2.47
N SER A 219 -19.29 -2.82 3.77
CA SER A 219 -18.54 -1.89 4.63
C SER A 219 -17.06 -2.03 4.36
N ILE A 220 -16.52 -1.09 3.58
CA ILE A 220 -15.09 -0.95 3.35
C ILE A 220 -14.66 0.37 4.00
N PHE A 221 -13.60 0.30 4.80
CA PHE A 221 -13.05 1.46 5.48
C PHE A 221 -11.80 1.92 4.75
N VAL A 222 -11.84 3.10 4.14
CA VAL A 222 -10.64 3.69 3.51
C VAL A 222 -9.72 4.25 4.60
N ARG A 223 -8.46 3.83 4.54
CA ARG A 223 -7.36 4.26 5.42
C ARG A 223 -6.11 4.51 4.59
N SER A 224 -5.85 5.76 4.27
CA SER A 224 -4.75 6.16 3.37
C SER A 224 -3.34 5.97 3.95
N ASN A 225 -3.22 5.75 5.27
CA ASN A 225 -1.95 5.85 5.99
C ASN A 225 -1.50 4.52 6.64
N LEU A 226 -1.93 3.36 6.11
CA LEU A 226 -1.57 2.06 6.72
C LEU A 226 -0.07 1.82 6.69
N VAL A 227 0.60 2.05 5.56
CA VAL A 227 2.05 1.85 5.42
C VAL A 227 2.85 2.70 6.41
N PRO A 228 2.69 4.04 6.51
CA PRO A 228 3.45 4.82 7.48
C PRO A 228 3.14 4.46 8.93
N LEU A 229 1.90 4.13 9.27
CA LEU A 229 1.56 3.65 10.62
C LEU A 229 2.24 2.32 10.92
N GLY A 230 2.24 1.39 9.98
CA GLY A 230 2.91 0.10 10.13
C GLY A 230 4.42 0.22 10.27
N LEU A 231 5.06 1.05 9.45
CA LEU A 231 6.49 1.31 9.57
C LEU A 231 6.83 1.93 10.93
N ASN A 232 6.02 2.85 11.43
CA ASN A 232 6.19 3.40 12.78
C ASN A 232 6.10 2.31 13.85
N GLN A 233 5.15 1.39 13.76
CA GLN A 233 5.03 0.28 14.71
C GLN A 233 6.19 -0.71 14.60
N ILE A 234 6.70 -0.98 13.40
CA ILE A 234 7.90 -1.79 13.19
C ILE A 234 9.12 -1.11 13.84
N LEU A 235 9.29 0.20 13.66
CA LEU A 235 10.38 0.95 14.31
C LEU A 235 10.30 0.81 15.83
N ILE A 236 9.15 1.12 16.43
CA ILE A 236 8.94 1.02 17.88
C ILE A 236 9.22 -0.39 18.40
N ASN A 237 8.81 -1.42 17.67
CA ASN A 237 9.03 -2.82 18.05
C ASN A 237 10.51 -3.27 17.96
N ASN A 238 11.38 -2.42 17.41
CA ASN A 238 12.82 -2.64 17.24
C ASN A 238 13.69 -1.59 17.97
N GLU A 239 13.11 -0.63 18.71
CA GLU A 239 13.85 0.42 19.43
C GLU A 239 14.67 -0.12 20.63
N ASP A 240 14.38 -1.35 21.09
CA ASP A 240 15.07 -2.00 22.23
C ASP A 240 16.29 -2.84 21.79
N ILE A 241 16.78 -2.63 20.56
CA ILE A 241 17.98 -3.25 19.98
C ILE A 241 19.06 -2.14 19.79
#